data_efbdfd88c8032de08362bd157211911e
#
_entry.id   efbdfd88c8032de08362bd157211911e
#
_cell.length_a   1.000
_cell.length_b   1.000
_cell.length_c   1.000
_cell.angle_alpha   90.00
_cell.angle_beta   90.00
_cell.angle_gamma   90.00
#
_symmetry.space_group_name_H-M   'P 1'
#
loop_
_entity.id
_entity.type
_entity.pdbx_description
1 polymer ?
#
loop_
_entity_poly.entity_id
_entity_poly.type
_entity_poly.pdbx_seq_one_letter_code
_entity_poly.pdbx_strand_id
1 'polypeptide(L)'
;MPTTLWLDTPQGHAICSQHFTPKDAPKACVIIGAAIGIPQSYYHSFANWLSEQGYTAVTFDYFGQGQSLTGPINKVKTSVSDWAKNDCASVILDSKTRYPDVPLYWLGHSLGGQIAPLIEGIEAIDKLITVACGSGYWKGNAKPTRHKAFLMWYLLMPLLTPFYGYFPGKKMGTIGDLPKNAAFEWRSWCLNPRYAAGVSHANEVRYQRFNKPMTSIAFSDDEMISLDNVKRLNSLFGQANVQLKLIDPRGYGLKRIGHLGFFRKDYQALWQQALLPELSL
;
A
#
# COMPACT_ATOMS: atom_id res chain seq x y z
N MET A 1 -16.96 -10.28 13.79
CA MET A 1 -15.52 -10.16 14.07
C MET A 1 -14.76 -10.71 12.86
N PRO A 2 -13.59 -10.20 12.51
CA PRO A 2 -12.81 -10.74 11.42
C PRO A 2 -12.30 -12.15 11.72
N THR A 3 -12.13 -12.93 10.67
CA THR A 3 -11.44 -14.23 10.73
C THR A 3 -9.94 -14.00 10.52
N THR A 4 -9.12 -14.41 11.47
CA THR A 4 -7.65 -14.33 11.36
C THR A 4 -7.12 -15.61 10.73
N LEU A 5 -6.27 -15.47 9.72
CA LEU A 5 -5.61 -16.56 9.01
C LEU A 5 -4.10 -16.31 8.98
N TRP A 6 -3.34 -17.41 9.02
CA TRP A 6 -1.91 -17.41 8.74
C TRP A 6 -1.70 -18.02 7.36
N LEU A 7 -1.11 -17.26 6.46
CA LEU A 7 -0.86 -17.67 5.09
C LEU A 7 0.61 -18.00 4.92
N ASP A 8 0.89 -19.23 4.51
CA ASP A 8 2.25 -19.63 4.15
C ASP A 8 2.65 -18.95 2.84
N THR A 9 3.90 -18.52 2.77
CA THR A 9 4.46 -17.89 1.58
C THR A 9 5.46 -18.80 0.87
N PRO A 10 5.69 -18.62 -0.44
CA PRO A 10 6.71 -19.39 -1.17
C PRO A 10 8.12 -19.27 -0.58
N GLN A 11 8.39 -18.25 0.20
CA GLN A 11 9.68 -18.02 0.85
C GLN A 11 9.84 -18.77 2.18
N GLY A 12 8.79 -19.48 2.62
CA GLY A 12 8.82 -20.34 3.82
C GLY A 12 8.55 -19.61 5.14
N HIS A 13 8.01 -18.42 5.10
CA HIS A 13 7.46 -17.72 6.27
C HIS A 13 5.94 -17.61 6.16
N ALA A 14 5.27 -17.37 7.28
CA ALA A 14 3.84 -17.10 7.30
C ALA A 14 3.55 -15.62 7.58
N ILE A 15 2.47 -15.11 7.01
CA ILE A 15 1.96 -13.77 7.25
C ILE A 15 0.56 -13.82 7.85
N CYS A 16 0.25 -12.86 8.71
CA CYS A 16 -1.06 -12.71 9.32
C CYS A 16 -1.99 -11.91 8.41
N SER A 17 -3.13 -12.49 8.08
CA SER A 17 -4.21 -11.89 7.30
C SER A 17 -5.51 -11.89 8.12
N GLN A 18 -6.36 -10.88 7.93
CA GLN A 18 -7.69 -10.81 8.53
C GLN A 18 -8.76 -10.57 7.47
N HIS A 19 -9.82 -11.38 7.53
CA HIS A 19 -10.92 -11.37 6.59
C HIS A 19 -12.18 -10.83 7.26
N PHE A 20 -12.69 -9.73 6.76
CA PHE A 20 -13.94 -9.08 7.16
C PHE A 20 -15.01 -9.44 6.11
N THR A 21 -15.86 -10.39 6.43
CA THR A 21 -16.88 -10.90 5.50
C THR A 21 -18.25 -10.28 5.76
N PRO A 22 -19.03 -9.97 4.73
CA PRO A 22 -20.43 -9.55 4.89
C PRO A 22 -21.28 -10.72 5.40
N LYS A 23 -22.54 -10.44 5.80
CA LYS A 23 -23.50 -11.47 6.20
C LYS A 23 -23.99 -12.32 5.03
N ASP A 24 -24.17 -11.66 3.89
CA ASP A 24 -24.64 -12.30 2.64
C ASP A 24 -23.46 -12.55 1.69
N ALA A 25 -23.75 -13.15 0.52
CA ALA A 25 -22.74 -13.36 -0.51
C ALA A 25 -22.06 -12.03 -0.88
N PRO A 26 -20.71 -11.97 -0.92
CA PRO A 26 -19.99 -10.74 -1.19
C PRO A 26 -20.17 -10.27 -2.63
N LYS A 27 -20.26 -8.95 -2.82
CA LYS A 27 -20.29 -8.30 -4.14
C LYS A 27 -18.91 -8.38 -4.83
N ALA A 28 -17.85 -8.27 -4.06
CA ALA A 28 -16.46 -8.40 -4.49
C ALA A 28 -15.56 -8.65 -3.26
N CYS A 29 -14.33 -9.10 -3.50
CA CYS A 29 -13.27 -9.18 -2.51
C CYS A 29 -12.29 -8.01 -2.71
N VAL A 30 -12.03 -7.23 -1.66
CA VAL A 30 -11.13 -6.07 -1.66
C VAL A 30 -9.93 -6.37 -0.79
N ILE A 31 -8.76 -6.60 -1.39
CA ILE A 31 -7.50 -6.75 -0.66
C ILE A 31 -6.91 -5.36 -0.39
N ILE A 32 -6.54 -5.08 0.85
CA ILE A 32 -5.99 -3.80 1.28
C ILE A 32 -4.49 -3.94 1.47
N GLY A 33 -3.71 -3.40 0.50
CA GLY A 33 -2.26 -3.29 0.58
C GLY A 33 -1.85 -2.08 1.43
N ALA A 34 -1.20 -2.31 2.55
CA ALA A 34 -0.87 -1.30 3.53
C ALA A 34 0.23 -0.31 3.07
N ALA A 35 0.22 0.90 3.64
CA ALA A 35 1.35 1.82 3.56
C ALA A 35 2.56 1.27 4.31
N ILE A 36 3.76 1.70 3.92
CA ILE A 36 5.00 1.23 4.56
C ILE A 36 5.03 1.53 6.06
N GLY A 37 5.30 0.51 6.86
CA GLY A 37 5.40 0.63 8.31
C GLY A 37 4.06 0.86 9.03
N ILE A 38 2.94 0.74 8.34
CA ILE A 38 1.59 0.85 8.91
C ILE A 38 1.00 -0.56 9.09
N PRO A 39 0.65 -0.97 10.31
CA PRO A 39 0.08 -2.29 10.55
C PRO A 39 -1.34 -2.42 10.00
N GLN A 40 -1.76 -3.65 9.66
CA GLN A 40 -3.10 -3.93 9.14
C GLN A 40 -4.23 -3.44 10.06
N SER A 41 -3.99 -3.41 11.35
CA SER A 41 -4.98 -2.92 12.35
C SER A 41 -5.43 -1.48 12.11
N TYR A 42 -4.60 -0.67 11.45
CA TYR A 42 -4.96 0.69 11.05
C TYR A 42 -6.16 0.74 10.10
N TYR A 43 -6.34 -0.30 9.31
CA TYR A 43 -7.39 -0.40 8.29
C TYR A 43 -8.65 -1.13 8.78
N HIS A 44 -8.68 -1.65 10.01
CA HIS A 44 -9.78 -2.50 10.49
C HIS A 44 -11.14 -1.79 10.49
N SER A 45 -11.20 -0.51 10.90
CA SER A 45 -12.46 0.25 10.87
C SER A 45 -13.01 0.39 9.46
N PHE A 46 -12.12 0.62 8.49
CA PHE A 46 -12.46 0.71 7.08
C PHE A 46 -12.87 -0.66 6.50
N ALA A 47 -12.13 -1.72 6.82
CA ALA A 47 -12.43 -3.08 6.40
C ALA A 47 -13.79 -3.57 6.94
N ASN A 48 -14.08 -3.25 8.20
CA ASN A 48 -15.39 -3.54 8.80
C ASN A 48 -16.52 -2.79 8.06
N TRP A 49 -16.33 -1.50 7.79
CA TRP A 49 -17.29 -0.74 7.01
C TRP A 49 -17.51 -1.34 5.61
N LEU A 50 -16.46 -1.77 4.91
CA LEU A 50 -16.60 -2.47 3.62
C LEU A 50 -17.47 -3.73 3.75
N SER A 51 -17.29 -4.51 4.83
CA SER A 51 -18.12 -5.69 5.05
C SER A 51 -19.60 -5.34 5.27
N GLU A 52 -19.88 -4.23 5.95
CA GLU A 52 -21.24 -3.69 6.12
C GLU A 52 -21.86 -3.21 4.79
N GLN A 53 -21.02 -2.81 3.79
CA GLN A 53 -21.46 -2.44 2.44
C GLN A 53 -21.62 -3.66 1.50
N GLY A 54 -21.37 -4.87 2.00
CA GLY A 54 -21.52 -6.11 1.22
C GLY A 54 -20.26 -6.55 0.46
N TYR A 55 -19.08 -6.08 0.86
CA TYR A 55 -17.79 -6.50 0.30
C TYR A 55 -17.02 -7.36 1.28
N THR A 56 -16.34 -8.39 0.83
CA THR A 56 -15.29 -8.99 1.64
C THR A 56 -14.07 -8.06 1.61
N ALA A 57 -13.55 -7.70 2.79
CA ALA A 57 -12.30 -6.95 2.88
C ALA A 57 -11.22 -7.83 3.52
N VAL A 58 -10.03 -7.84 2.92
CA VAL A 58 -8.87 -8.61 3.39
C VAL A 58 -7.77 -7.63 3.75
N THR A 59 -7.31 -7.65 5.00
CA THR A 59 -6.13 -6.92 5.46
C THR A 59 -5.03 -7.91 5.79
N PHE A 60 -3.76 -7.49 5.72
CA PHE A 60 -2.61 -8.32 6.09
C PHE A 60 -1.42 -7.45 6.50
N ASP A 61 -0.54 -8.02 7.28
CA ASP A 61 0.75 -7.42 7.59
C ASP A 61 1.84 -8.07 6.73
N TYR A 62 2.69 -7.24 6.12
CA TYR A 62 3.89 -7.73 5.43
C TYR A 62 4.82 -8.44 6.42
N PHE A 63 5.58 -9.42 5.96
CA PHE A 63 6.54 -10.13 6.79
C PHE A 63 7.52 -9.16 7.49
N GLY A 64 7.64 -9.34 8.80
CA GLY A 64 8.42 -8.43 9.65
C GLY A 64 7.70 -7.13 10.06
N GLN A 65 6.39 -7.04 9.82
CA GLN A 65 5.53 -5.93 10.22
C GLN A 65 4.36 -6.43 11.08
N GLY A 66 3.79 -5.57 11.91
CA GLY A 66 2.58 -5.84 12.68
C GLY A 66 2.55 -7.22 13.33
N GLN A 67 1.49 -8.00 13.05
CA GLN A 67 1.33 -9.38 13.55
C GLN A 67 2.19 -10.39 12.80
N SER A 68 2.66 -10.08 11.57
CA SER A 68 3.60 -10.91 10.82
C SER A 68 5.06 -10.78 11.29
N LEU A 69 5.32 -10.03 12.36
CA LEU A 69 6.60 -9.97 13.05
C LEU A 69 6.60 -10.97 14.21
N THR A 70 7.10 -12.19 13.98
CA THR A 70 7.11 -13.29 14.95
C THR A 70 8.41 -13.43 15.73
N GLY A 71 9.34 -12.49 15.57
CA GLY A 71 10.64 -12.51 16.25
C GLY A 71 11.35 -11.15 16.21
N PRO A 72 12.64 -11.08 16.59
CA PRO A 72 13.38 -9.83 16.57
C PRO A 72 13.52 -9.28 15.15
N ILE A 73 13.08 -8.04 14.92
CA ILE A 73 13.06 -7.40 13.59
C ILE A 73 14.45 -7.33 12.92
N ASN A 74 15.53 -7.21 13.70
CA ASN A 74 16.89 -7.22 13.18
C ASN A 74 17.35 -8.58 12.62
N LYS A 75 16.58 -9.64 12.83
CA LYS A 75 16.80 -10.97 12.23
C LYS A 75 15.96 -11.19 10.98
N VAL A 76 14.98 -10.34 10.70
CA VAL A 76 14.10 -10.44 9.54
C VAL A 76 14.89 -10.07 8.28
N LYS A 77 14.96 -11.01 7.33
CA LYS A 77 15.62 -10.83 6.03
C LYS A 77 14.53 -10.79 4.96
N THR A 78 14.02 -9.59 4.67
CA THR A 78 13.02 -9.36 3.64
C THR A 78 13.24 -7.99 3.00
N SER A 79 12.85 -7.84 1.76
CA SER A 79 12.84 -6.59 1.00
C SER A 79 11.40 -6.20 0.63
N VAL A 80 11.20 -5.01 0.08
CA VAL A 80 9.88 -4.59 -0.45
C VAL A 80 9.50 -5.43 -1.67
N SER A 81 10.49 -5.81 -2.48
CA SER A 81 10.29 -6.73 -3.61
C SER A 81 9.89 -8.13 -3.14
N ASP A 82 10.41 -8.61 -2.00
CA ASP A 82 10.00 -9.88 -1.42
C ASP A 82 8.55 -9.82 -0.93
N TRP A 83 8.13 -8.72 -0.31
CA TRP A 83 6.72 -8.49 0.06
C TRP A 83 5.79 -8.58 -1.15
N ALA A 84 6.17 -7.94 -2.27
CA ALA A 84 5.36 -8.02 -3.48
C ALA A 84 5.28 -9.44 -4.05
N LYS A 85 6.42 -10.12 -4.15
CA LYS A 85 6.53 -11.43 -4.79
C LYS A 85 5.96 -12.58 -3.96
N ASN A 86 6.04 -12.49 -2.63
CA ASN A 86 5.65 -13.57 -1.74
C ASN A 86 4.39 -13.23 -0.93
N ASP A 87 4.42 -12.15 -0.13
CA ASP A 87 3.34 -11.85 0.81
C ASP A 87 2.06 -11.45 0.07
N CYS A 88 2.16 -10.45 -0.81
CA CYS A 88 1.01 -9.98 -1.61
C CYS A 88 0.49 -11.09 -2.53
N ALA A 89 1.38 -11.87 -3.15
CA ALA A 89 1.01 -12.98 -4.01
C ALA A 89 0.22 -14.05 -3.24
N SER A 90 0.66 -14.40 -2.01
CA SER A 90 -0.06 -15.37 -1.17
C SER A 90 -1.45 -14.87 -0.79
N VAL A 91 -1.61 -13.57 -0.49
CA VAL A 91 -2.93 -12.98 -0.20
C VAL A 91 -3.83 -12.99 -1.42
N ILE A 92 -3.32 -12.69 -2.62
CA ILE A 92 -4.09 -12.76 -3.87
C ILE A 92 -4.54 -14.20 -4.13
N LEU A 93 -3.63 -15.17 -4.01
CA LEU A 93 -3.94 -16.58 -4.23
C LEU A 93 -4.97 -17.11 -3.26
N ASP A 94 -4.82 -16.82 -1.96
CA ASP A 94 -5.81 -17.21 -0.92
C ASP A 94 -7.17 -16.58 -1.19
N SER A 95 -7.19 -15.27 -1.48
CA SER A 95 -8.44 -14.55 -1.77
C SER A 95 -9.15 -15.10 -3.01
N LYS A 96 -8.42 -15.39 -4.08
CA LYS A 96 -9.00 -15.97 -5.31
C LYS A 96 -9.52 -17.39 -5.08
N THR A 97 -8.85 -18.15 -4.23
CA THR A 97 -9.28 -19.51 -3.87
C THR A 97 -10.54 -19.51 -3.01
N ARG A 98 -10.63 -18.58 -2.05
CA ARG A 98 -11.78 -18.48 -1.12
C ARG A 98 -13.01 -17.83 -1.75
N TYR A 99 -12.79 -16.90 -2.68
CA TYR A 99 -13.84 -16.09 -3.28
C TYR A 99 -13.76 -16.16 -4.83
N PRO A 100 -13.88 -17.38 -5.43
CA PRO A 100 -13.62 -17.58 -6.87
C PRO A 100 -14.63 -16.88 -7.77
N ASP A 101 -15.86 -16.72 -7.29
CA ASP A 101 -17.01 -16.28 -8.10
C ASP A 101 -17.28 -14.78 -8.04
N VAL A 102 -16.43 -14.01 -7.35
CA VAL A 102 -16.60 -12.56 -7.24
C VAL A 102 -15.37 -11.81 -7.75
N PRO A 103 -15.56 -10.55 -8.20
CA PRO A 103 -14.44 -9.70 -8.59
C PRO A 103 -13.43 -9.52 -7.45
N LEU A 104 -12.14 -9.47 -7.81
CA LEU A 104 -11.04 -9.27 -6.88
C LEU A 104 -10.41 -7.89 -7.13
N TYR A 105 -10.45 -7.01 -6.12
CA TYR A 105 -9.87 -5.69 -6.21
C TYR A 105 -8.65 -5.56 -5.30
N TRP A 106 -7.61 -4.89 -5.79
CA TRP A 106 -6.49 -4.46 -4.97
C TRP A 106 -6.64 -2.99 -4.62
N LEU A 107 -6.79 -2.67 -3.33
CA LEU A 107 -6.82 -1.32 -2.82
C LEU A 107 -5.49 -1.04 -2.12
N GLY A 108 -4.59 -0.31 -2.78
CA GLY A 108 -3.28 0.00 -2.25
C GLY A 108 -3.19 1.39 -1.65
N HIS A 109 -2.80 1.48 -0.38
CA HIS A 109 -2.47 2.74 0.27
C HIS A 109 -0.97 3.01 0.17
N SER A 110 -0.59 4.16 -0.38
CA SER A 110 0.82 4.57 -0.48
C SER A 110 1.69 3.44 -1.07
N LEU A 111 2.63 2.84 -0.31
CA LEU A 111 3.45 1.72 -0.77
C LEU A 111 2.63 0.58 -1.37
N GLY A 112 1.51 0.21 -0.74
CA GLY A 112 0.66 -0.89 -1.21
C GLY A 112 0.13 -0.72 -2.63
N GLY A 113 -0.04 0.53 -3.09
CA GLY A 113 -0.39 0.83 -4.49
C GLY A 113 0.85 0.99 -5.37
N GLN A 114 1.93 1.53 -4.81
CA GLN A 114 3.19 1.70 -5.54
C GLN A 114 3.76 0.36 -6.03
N ILE A 115 3.69 -0.69 -5.21
CA ILE A 115 4.26 -2.01 -5.53
C ILE A 115 3.32 -2.89 -6.36
N ALA A 116 2.09 -2.49 -6.62
CA ALA A 116 1.10 -3.33 -7.29
C ALA A 116 1.61 -4.00 -8.58
N PRO A 117 2.32 -3.32 -9.51
CA PRO A 117 2.85 -3.97 -10.70
C PRO A 117 3.94 -5.01 -10.43
N LEU A 118 4.56 -4.97 -9.23
CA LEU A 118 5.62 -5.88 -8.85
C LEU A 118 5.10 -7.17 -8.18
N ILE A 119 3.81 -7.20 -7.85
CA ILE A 119 3.17 -8.35 -7.20
C ILE A 119 3.11 -9.51 -8.19
N GLU A 120 3.53 -10.68 -7.75
CA GLU A 120 3.37 -11.91 -8.52
C GLU A 120 1.91 -12.35 -8.50
N GLY A 121 1.33 -12.68 -9.66
CA GLY A 121 -0.09 -13.02 -9.78
C GLY A 121 -1.05 -11.82 -9.79
N ILE A 122 -0.53 -10.58 -9.93
CA ILE A 122 -1.37 -9.36 -9.94
C ILE A 122 -2.39 -9.34 -11.09
N GLU A 123 -2.16 -10.11 -12.14
CA GLU A 123 -3.10 -10.27 -13.25
C GLU A 123 -4.42 -10.90 -12.84
N ALA A 124 -4.48 -11.55 -11.67
CA ALA A 124 -5.72 -12.12 -11.13
C ALA A 124 -6.70 -11.09 -10.58
N ILE A 125 -6.27 -9.84 -10.35
CA ILE A 125 -7.21 -8.78 -9.94
C ILE A 125 -8.00 -8.24 -11.13
N ASP A 126 -9.19 -7.71 -10.85
CA ASP A 126 -10.05 -7.09 -11.86
C ASP A 126 -9.86 -5.57 -11.91
N LYS A 127 -9.49 -4.94 -10.79
CA LYS A 127 -9.29 -3.50 -10.69
C LYS A 127 -8.24 -3.15 -9.63
N LEU A 128 -7.43 -2.13 -9.92
CA LEU A 128 -6.53 -1.48 -8.97
C LEU A 128 -7.13 -0.16 -8.49
N ILE A 129 -7.21 0.04 -7.20
CA ILE A 129 -7.55 1.32 -6.59
C ILE A 129 -6.36 1.77 -5.74
N THR A 130 -5.82 2.96 -5.98
CA THR A 130 -4.74 3.51 -5.16
C THR A 130 -5.22 4.72 -4.38
N VAL A 131 -4.78 4.83 -3.13
CA VAL A 131 -5.14 5.93 -2.22
C VAL A 131 -3.88 6.56 -1.66
N ALA A 132 -3.75 7.88 -1.79
CA ALA A 132 -2.57 8.64 -1.37
C ALA A 132 -1.25 8.06 -1.93
N CYS A 133 -1.27 7.66 -3.20
CA CYS A 133 -0.22 6.90 -3.83
C CYS A 133 0.45 7.73 -4.93
N GLY A 134 1.75 7.86 -4.86
CA GLY A 134 2.53 8.57 -5.87
C GLY A 134 3.97 8.07 -5.89
N SER A 135 4.78 8.55 -6.82
CA SER A 135 6.22 8.29 -6.81
C SER A 135 6.81 8.74 -5.48
N GLY A 136 7.56 7.85 -4.83
CA GLY A 136 8.32 8.19 -3.62
C GLY A 136 9.58 9.02 -3.88
N TYR A 137 9.82 9.44 -5.12
CA TYR A 137 10.99 10.23 -5.46
C TYR A 137 11.07 11.51 -4.65
N TRP A 138 12.07 11.59 -3.78
CA TRP A 138 12.15 12.58 -2.71
C TRP A 138 12.16 14.03 -3.16
N LYS A 139 12.75 14.33 -4.34
CA LYS A 139 12.78 15.70 -4.88
C LYS A 139 11.41 16.19 -5.33
N GLY A 140 10.50 15.28 -5.63
CA GLY A 140 9.12 15.58 -6.00
C GLY A 140 8.14 15.64 -4.82
N ASN A 141 8.54 15.32 -3.61
CA ASN A 141 7.67 15.38 -2.42
C ASN A 141 7.20 16.81 -2.12
N ALA A 142 6.09 16.95 -1.41
CA ALA A 142 5.60 18.22 -0.90
C ALA A 142 6.68 18.96 -0.10
N LYS A 143 6.70 20.29 -0.17
CA LYS A 143 7.82 21.10 0.36
C LYS A 143 8.22 20.78 1.81
N PRO A 144 7.32 20.67 2.80
CA PRO A 144 7.74 20.35 4.17
C PRO A 144 8.44 19.01 4.28
N THR A 145 7.93 17.98 3.59
CA THR A 145 8.45 16.62 3.62
C THR A 145 9.75 16.49 2.84
N ARG A 146 9.92 17.23 1.74
CA ARG A 146 11.13 17.16 0.90
C ARG A 146 12.41 17.47 1.68
N HIS A 147 12.40 18.46 2.55
CA HIS A 147 13.59 18.80 3.36
C HIS A 147 13.89 17.72 4.40
N LYS A 148 12.85 17.20 5.06
CA LYS A 148 12.98 16.07 5.99
C LYS A 148 13.44 14.80 5.28
N ALA A 149 12.97 14.57 4.06
CA ALA A 149 13.34 13.42 3.24
C ALA A 149 14.85 13.43 2.90
N PHE A 150 15.45 14.59 2.62
CA PHE A 150 16.90 14.67 2.42
C PHE A 150 17.66 14.12 3.63
N LEU A 151 17.34 14.63 4.83
CA LEU A 151 17.96 14.16 6.09
C LEU A 151 17.72 12.66 6.31
N MET A 152 16.49 12.19 6.05
CA MET A 152 16.10 10.78 6.17
C MET A 152 16.98 9.90 5.28
N TRP A 153 17.04 10.22 3.98
CA TRP A 153 17.67 9.34 2.98
C TRP A 153 19.20 9.38 3.02
N TYR A 154 19.79 10.52 3.31
CA TYR A 154 21.25 10.67 3.22
C TYR A 154 21.98 10.56 4.56
N LEU A 155 21.28 10.70 5.68
CA LEU A 155 21.90 10.64 7.00
C LEU A 155 21.26 9.58 7.90
N LEU A 156 19.97 9.74 8.24
CA LEU A 156 19.38 8.94 9.32
C LEU A 156 19.29 7.47 8.95
N MET A 157 18.75 7.14 7.79
CA MET A 157 18.57 5.74 7.37
C MET A 157 19.91 5.03 7.15
N PRO A 158 20.93 5.61 6.46
CA PRO A 158 22.25 4.97 6.31
C PRO A 158 23.01 4.75 7.60
N LEU A 159 22.86 5.63 8.60
CA LEU A 159 23.59 5.51 9.88
C LEU A 159 22.84 4.60 10.87
N LEU A 160 21.53 4.80 11.04
CA LEU A 160 20.79 4.12 12.09
C LEU A 160 20.46 2.66 11.71
N THR A 161 20.18 2.39 10.44
CA THR A 161 19.78 1.04 10.01
C THR A 161 20.90 0.00 10.24
N PRO A 162 22.17 0.24 9.90
CA PRO A 162 23.24 -0.70 10.22
C PRO A 162 23.49 -0.84 11.73
N PHE A 163 23.39 0.28 12.47
CA PHE A 163 23.63 0.30 13.91
C PHE A 163 22.61 -0.54 14.69
N TYR A 164 21.30 -0.41 14.37
CA TYR A 164 20.24 -1.19 15.01
C TYR A 164 20.00 -2.55 14.37
N GLY A 165 20.51 -2.79 13.15
CA GLY A 165 20.18 -3.96 12.34
C GLY A 165 18.80 -3.89 11.64
N TYR A 166 18.06 -2.79 11.83
CA TYR A 166 16.78 -2.44 11.22
C TYR A 166 16.63 -0.91 11.25
N PHE A 167 15.68 -0.35 10.48
CA PHE A 167 15.40 1.09 10.56
C PHE A 167 14.41 1.37 11.71
N PRO A 168 14.83 2.12 12.76
CA PRO A 168 14.03 2.32 13.99
C PRO A 168 13.03 3.47 13.83
N GLY A 169 12.14 3.41 12.84
CA GLY A 169 11.26 4.51 12.47
C GLY A 169 10.28 4.92 13.58
N LYS A 170 9.80 3.97 14.40
CA LYS A 170 8.97 4.27 15.58
C LYS A 170 9.68 5.18 16.58
N LYS A 171 10.95 4.90 16.89
CA LYS A 171 11.75 5.73 17.81
C LYS A 171 11.96 7.14 17.28
N MET A 172 11.91 7.31 15.97
CA MET A 172 12.08 8.59 15.30
C MET A 172 10.77 9.36 15.08
N GLY A 173 9.63 8.78 15.45
CA GLY A 173 8.32 9.39 15.22
C GLY A 173 8.00 9.63 13.74
N THR A 174 8.54 8.79 12.83
CA THR A 174 8.36 8.94 11.38
C THR A 174 7.37 7.91 10.83
N ILE A 175 7.87 6.75 10.49
CA ILE A 175 7.11 5.58 10.02
C ILE A 175 7.32 4.43 11.01
N GLY A 176 6.68 3.29 10.80
CA GLY A 176 6.98 2.08 11.57
C GLY A 176 8.44 1.63 11.45
N ASP A 177 8.84 0.67 12.31
CA ASP A 177 10.15 0.04 12.18
C ASP A 177 10.19 -0.82 10.91
N LEU A 178 11.32 -0.82 10.18
CA LEU A 178 11.46 -1.56 8.93
C LEU A 178 12.62 -2.55 8.99
N PRO A 179 12.45 -3.78 8.49
CA PRO A 179 13.58 -4.68 8.27
C PRO A 179 14.66 -4.01 7.41
N LYS A 180 15.93 -4.32 7.71
CA LYS A 180 17.09 -3.65 7.10
C LYS A 180 17.03 -3.59 5.58
N ASN A 181 16.78 -4.74 4.94
CA ASN A 181 16.80 -4.80 3.47
C ASN A 181 15.61 -4.05 2.85
N ALA A 182 14.40 -4.15 3.46
CA ALA A 182 13.23 -3.40 3.02
C ALA A 182 13.48 -1.88 3.11
N ALA A 183 14.09 -1.40 4.19
CA ALA A 183 14.43 0.00 4.36
C ALA A 183 15.41 0.50 3.27
N PHE A 184 16.49 -0.25 3.01
CA PHE A 184 17.47 0.14 1.99
C PHE A 184 16.94 0.03 0.56
N GLU A 185 16.14 -0.98 0.25
CA GLU A 185 15.51 -1.07 -1.06
C GLU A 185 14.55 0.09 -1.30
N TRP A 186 13.65 0.36 -0.34
CA TRP A 186 12.75 1.51 -0.43
C TRP A 186 13.51 2.85 -0.56
N ARG A 187 14.61 3.01 0.18
CA ARG A 187 15.50 4.16 0.01
C ARG A 187 16.03 4.27 -1.42
N SER A 188 16.49 3.16 -2.00
CA SER A 188 17.01 3.16 -3.38
C SER A 188 15.96 3.63 -4.39
N TRP A 189 14.70 3.22 -4.19
CA TRP A 189 13.58 3.67 -5.00
C TRP A 189 13.29 5.16 -4.82
N CYS A 190 13.27 5.63 -3.57
CA CYS A 190 13.02 7.04 -3.27
C CYS A 190 14.11 7.99 -3.79
N LEU A 191 15.32 7.50 -4.00
CA LEU A 191 16.43 8.24 -4.62
C LEU A 191 16.39 8.23 -6.15
N ASN A 192 15.64 7.32 -6.77
CA ASN A 192 15.55 7.18 -8.22
C ASN A 192 14.42 8.07 -8.79
N PRO A 193 14.68 8.90 -9.83
CA PRO A 193 13.64 9.74 -10.45
C PRO A 193 12.44 8.97 -11.01
N ARG A 194 12.64 7.70 -11.40
CA ARG A 194 11.58 6.79 -11.90
C ARG A 194 11.09 5.83 -10.81
N TYR A 195 11.44 6.08 -9.54
CA TYR A 195 11.05 5.29 -8.39
C TYR A 195 11.38 3.79 -8.58
N ALA A 196 10.50 2.88 -8.15
CA ALA A 196 10.72 1.43 -8.26
C ALA A 196 10.90 0.95 -9.71
N ALA A 197 10.25 1.58 -10.68
CA ALA A 197 10.41 1.26 -12.10
C ALA A 197 11.81 1.56 -12.64
N GLY A 198 12.51 2.53 -12.05
CA GLY A 198 13.83 2.95 -12.51
C GLY A 198 15.02 2.15 -11.96
N VAL A 199 14.79 1.22 -11.04
CA VAL A 199 15.90 0.48 -10.40
C VAL A 199 16.31 -0.79 -11.17
N SER A 200 15.45 -1.30 -12.04
CA SER A 200 15.78 -2.43 -12.93
C SER A 200 14.89 -2.43 -14.16
N HIS A 201 15.39 -3.01 -15.24
CA HIS A 201 14.60 -3.22 -16.46
C HIS A 201 13.39 -4.12 -16.22
N ALA A 202 13.53 -5.15 -15.38
CA ALA A 202 12.43 -6.04 -15.04
C ALA A 202 11.26 -5.28 -14.38
N ASN A 203 11.57 -4.39 -13.43
CA ASN A 203 10.55 -3.55 -12.79
C ASN A 203 9.88 -2.60 -13.81
N GLU A 204 10.68 -1.96 -14.67
CA GLU A 204 10.15 -1.08 -15.72
C GLU A 204 9.14 -1.81 -16.59
N VAL A 205 9.49 -3.01 -17.07
CA VAL A 205 8.61 -3.83 -17.91
C VAL A 205 7.31 -4.19 -17.18
N ARG A 206 7.38 -4.54 -15.89
CA ARG A 206 6.17 -4.84 -15.08
C ARG A 206 5.23 -3.63 -14.99
N TYR A 207 5.76 -2.44 -14.73
CA TYR A 207 4.94 -1.22 -14.70
C TYR A 207 4.32 -0.91 -16.07
N GLN A 208 5.10 -1.03 -17.14
CA GLN A 208 4.63 -0.75 -18.51
C GLN A 208 3.56 -1.73 -18.99
N ARG A 209 3.65 -3.00 -18.56
CA ARG A 209 2.70 -4.06 -18.95
C ARG A 209 1.44 -4.11 -18.10
N PHE A 210 1.39 -3.38 -16.99
CA PHE A 210 0.20 -3.37 -16.13
C PHE A 210 -0.98 -2.76 -16.89
N ASN A 211 -2.05 -3.55 -17.10
CA ASN A 211 -3.16 -3.25 -18.00
C ASN A 211 -4.55 -3.27 -17.34
N LYS A 212 -4.60 -3.39 -16.00
CA LYS A 212 -5.89 -3.40 -15.30
C LYS A 212 -6.49 -1.99 -15.19
N PRO A 213 -7.82 -1.85 -15.18
CA PRO A 213 -8.47 -0.59 -14.83
C PRO A 213 -7.94 -0.06 -13.50
N MET A 214 -7.63 1.23 -13.45
CA MET A 214 -7.03 1.84 -12.27
C MET A 214 -7.74 3.14 -11.89
N THR A 215 -8.18 3.25 -10.63
CA THR A 215 -8.61 4.51 -10.02
C THR A 215 -7.54 4.98 -9.04
N SER A 216 -7.02 6.20 -9.26
CA SER A 216 -6.00 6.82 -8.41
C SER A 216 -6.63 7.95 -7.60
N ILE A 217 -6.84 7.73 -6.29
CA ILE A 217 -7.41 8.73 -5.36
C ILE A 217 -6.27 9.47 -4.68
N ALA A 218 -6.21 10.78 -4.89
CA ALA A 218 -5.19 11.66 -4.32
C ALA A 218 -5.85 12.80 -3.54
N PHE A 219 -5.13 13.40 -2.59
CA PHE A 219 -5.62 14.48 -1.75
C PHE A 219 -4.82 15.76 -2.02
N SER A 220 -5.53 16.90 -2.14
CA SER A 220 -4.89 18.20 -2.40
C SER A 220 -4.02 18.68 -1.23
N ASP A 221 -4.25 18.13 -0.04
CA ASP A 221 -3.56 18.47 1.21
C ASP A 221 -2.62 17.37 1.72
N ASP A 222 -2.24 16.41 0.85
CA ASP A 222 -1.27 15.38 1.21
C ASP A 222 0.11 16.02 1.45
N GLU A 223 0.56 15.95 2.71
CA GLU A 223 1.82 16.55 3.14
C GLU A 223 3.04 15.73 2.75
N MET A 224 2.86 14.49 2.30
CA MET A 224 3.96 13.59 1.92
C MET A 224 4.09 13.52 0.39
N ILE A 225 3.01 13.20 -0.29
CA ILE A 225 3.00 12.93 -1.73
C ILE A 225 2.36 14.11 -2.47
N SER A 226 3.14 14.80 -3.30
CA SER A 226 2.63 15.87 -4.14
C SER A 226 1.79 15.33 -5.30
N LEU A 227 0.89 16.15 -5.85
CA LEU A 227 0.14 15.81 -7.06
C LEU A 227 1.05 15.47 -8.25
N ASP A 228 2.21 16.14 -8.36
CA ASP A 228 3.19 15.84 -9.40
C ASP A 228 3.77 14.42 -9.23
N ASN A 229 4.02 13.99 -7.99
CA ASN A 229 4.47 12.62 -7.73
C ASN A 229 3.35 11.60 -7.97
N VAL A 230 2.08 11.93 -7.72
CA VAL A 230 0.94 11.09 -8.12
C VAL A 230 0.91 10.91 -9.64
N LYS A 231 0.94 12.01 -10.40
CA LYS A 231 0.96 11.97 -11.88
C LYS A 231 2.19 11.23 -12.41
N ARG A 232 3.35 11.43 -11.80
CA ARG A 232 4.60 10.73 -12.16
C ARG A 232 4.46 9.21 -11.97
N LEU A 233 3.89 8.74 -10.85
CA LEU A 233 3.65 7.32 -10.66
C LEU A 233 2.64 6.79 -11.67
N ASN A 234 1.51 7.47 -11.84
CA ASN A 234 0.45 7.06 -12.76
C ASN A 234 0.96 6.91 -14.21
N SER A 235 1.88 7.77 -14.64
CA SER A 235 2.48 7.67 -15.98
C SER A 235 3.40 6.46 -16.19
N LEU A 236 3.81 5.78 -15.15
CA LEU A 236 4.60 4.55 -15.25
C LEU A 236 3.73 3.33 -15.59
N PHE A 237 2.43 3.36 -15.29
CA PHE A 237 1.48 2.29 -15.62
C PHE A 237 1.08 2.36 -17.10
N GLY A 238 1.97 1.85 -17.97
CA GLY A 238 1.95 2.15 -19.39
C GLY A 238 0.72 1.68 -20.17
N GLN A 239 0.06 0.60 -19.74
CA GLN A 239 -1.12 0.04 -20.41
C GLN A 239 -2.41 0.15 -19.55
N ALA A 240 -2.33 0.72 -18.36
CA ALA A 240 -3.49 0.91 -17.51
C ALA A 240 -4.36 2.10 -17.98
N ASN A 241 -5.67 1.92 -17.95
CA ASN A 241 -6.59 3.05 -18.04
C ASN A 241 -6.70 3.69 -16.64
N VAL A 242 -5.96 4.77 -16.42
CA VAL A 242 -5.84 5.44 -15.11
C VAL A 242 -6.82 6.59 -15.00
N GLN A 243 -7.78 6.48 -14.10
CA GLN A 243 -8.67 7.57 -13.70
C GLN A 243 -8.12 8.25 -12.44
N LEU A 244 -7.62 9.49 -12.56
CA LEU A 244 -7.16 10.28 -11.41
C LEU A 244 -8.32 11.05 -10.78
N LYS A 245 -8.55 10.84 -9.48
CA LYS A 245 -9.49 11.60 -8.64
C LYS A 245 -8.71 12.42 -7.62
N LEU A 246 -8.64 13.72 -7.82
CA LEU A 246 -8.08 14.65 -6.84
C LEU A 246 -9.19 15.15 -5.91
N ILE A 247 -9.07 14.85 -4.63
CA ILE A 247 -10.03 15.21 -3.60
C ILE A 247 -9.48 16.41 -2.81
N ASP A 248 -10.29 17.48 -2.76
CA ASP A 248 -10.07 18.59 -1.83
C ASP A 248 -10.90 18.36 -0.56
N PRO A 249 -10.30 18.37 0.64
CA PRO A 249 -11.03 18.18 1.90
C PRO A 249 -12.24 19.11 2.06
N ARG A 250 -12.12 20.34 1.58
CA ARG A 250 -13.17 21.38 1.70
C ARG A 250 -14.44 20.98 0.96
N GLY A 251 -14.33 20.28 -0.16
CA GLY A 251 -15.47 19.77 -0.94
C GLY A 251 -16.30 18.74 -0.18
N TYR A 252 -15.75 18.18 0.92
CA TYR A 252 -16.39 17.20 1.80
C TYR A 252 -16.65 17.75 3.21
N GLY A 253 -16.54 19.06 3.43
CA GLY A 253 -16.72 19.69 4.75
C GLY A 253 -15.60 19.32 5.75
N LEU A 254 -14.47 18.85 5.28
CA LEU A 254 -13.34 18.41 6.12
C LEU A 254 -12.27 19.50 6.18
N LYS A 255 -11.66 19.66 7.34
CA LYS A 255 -10.51 20.58 7.51
C LYS A 255 -9.24 20.01 6.91
N ARG A 256 -9.06 18.71 6.95
CA ARG A 256 -7.86 18.00 6.49
C ARG A 256 -8.16 16.53 6.22
N ILE A 257 -7.47 15.94 5.22
CA ILE A 257 -7.37 14.50 5.00
C ILE A 257 -5.90 14.08 5.21
N GLY A 258 -4.98 14.69 4.47
CA GLY A 258 -3.56 14.37 4.49
C GLY A 258 -3.27 12.95 4.01
N HIS A 259 -2.01 12.52 4.20
CA HIS A 259 -1.54 11.22 3.69
C HIS A 259 -2.22 10.00 4.33
N LEU A 260 -2.48 10.07 5.62
CA LEU A 260 -3.00 8.95 6.40
C LEU A 260 -4.49 9.04 6.74
N GLY A 261 -5.13 10.21 6.60
CA GLY A 261 -6.47 10.45 7.15
C GLY A 261 -7.55 9.55 6.56
N PHE A 262 -7.51 9.26 5.27
CA PHE A 262 -8.59 8.59 4.53
C PHE A 262 -9.14 7.33 5.24
N PHE A 263 -8.29 6.48 5.81
CA PHE A 263 -8.70 5.21 6.42
C PHE A 263 -9.17 5.32 7.89
N ARG A 264 -9.17 6.52 8.47
CA ARG A 264 -9.64 6.74 9.83
C ARG A 264 -11.16 6.82 9.87
N LYS A 265 -11.76 6.29 10.94
CA LYS A 265 -13.21 6.21 11.11
C LYS A 265 -13.94 7.55 10.91
N ASP A 266 -13.31 8.64 11.30
CA ASP A 266 -13.87 10.00 11.18
C ASP A 266 -14.09 10.44 9.72
N TYR A 267 -13.52 9.71 8.74
CA TYR A 267 -13.60 9.99 7.31
C TYR A 267 -14.56 9.06 6.55
N GLN A 268 -15.47 8.38 7.24
CA GLN A 268 -16.40 7.44 6.63
C GLN A 268 -17.24 8.06 5.50
N ALA A 269 -17.57 9.36 5.58
CA ALA A 269 -18.25 10.06 4.51
C ALA A 269 -17.47 10.03 3.17
N LEU A 270 -16.11 10.08 3.22
CA LEU A 270 -15.27 9.94 2.03
C LEU A 270 -15.34 8.53 1.45
N TRP A 271 -15.42 7.51 2.30
CA TRP A 271 -15.54 6.13 1.84
C TRP A 271 -16.82 5.95 1.02
N GLN A 272 -17.92 6.52 1.54
CA GLN A 272 -19.23 6.46 0.89
C GLN A 272 -19.27 7.23 -0.43
N GLN A 273 -18.73 8.45 -0.45
CA GLN A 273 -18.91 9.36 -1.59
C GLN A 273 -17.81 9.23 -2.64
N ALA A 274 -16.57 8.95 -2.23
CA ALA A 274 -15.43 8.94 -3.14
C ALA A 274 -14.96 7.54 -3.54
N LEU A 275 -15.10 6.53 -2.66
CA LEU A 275 -14.61 5.19 -2.92
C LEU A 275 -15.72 4.22 -3.34
N LEU A 276 -16.85 4.18 -2.63
CA LEU A 276 -17.88 3.19 -2.90
C LEU A 276 -18.33 3.16 -4.38
N PRO A 277 -18.49 4.30 -5.08
CA PRO A 277 -18.78 4.30 -6.51
C PRO A 277 -17.71 3.64 -7.38
N GLU A 278 -16.46 3.56 -6.90
CA GLU A 278 -15.34 2.95 -7.61
C GLU A 278 -15.27 1.43 -7.43
N LEU A 279 -16.01 0.88 -6.48
CA LEU A 279 -16.09 -0.56 -6.21
C LEU A 279 -17.18 -1.28 -7.06
N SER A 280 -17.97 -0.53 -7.83
CA SER A 280 -18.82 -1.11 -8.88
C SER A 280 -18.02 -1.24 -10.17
N LEU A 281 -18.11 -2.40 -10.82
CA LEU A 281 -17.57 -2.61 -12.16
C LEU A 281 -18.41 -1.89 -13.20
#